data_0701106c326ad13d7d6df4d137b39222
#
_entry.id   0701106c326ad13d7d6df4d137b39222
#
_cell.length_a   1.000
_cell.length_b   1.000
_cell.length_c   1.000
_cell.angle_alpha   90.00
_cell.angle_beta   90.00
_cell.angle_gamma   90.00
#
_symmetry.space_group_name_H-M   'P 1'
#
loop_
_entity.id
_entity.type
_entity.pdbx_description
1 polymer ?
#
loop_
_entity_poly.entity_id
_entity_poly.type
_entity_poly.pdbx_seq_one_letter_code
_entity_poly.pdbx_strand_id
1 'polypeptide(L)'
;MTMPPSPQPAEQGSAARPPLAPLPPLPSPHGPAWLRSPVALGRATAALLGLVIAADLFAVWADHNVYDVASTVTIALVGGESADSLVRRADQADALNTAAAYAQTGALVVAAAVFLVWFLRVRVNAEVFNPFGHAHSRSWAGWSWFVPFVNLVRPRQIMAEIWDASRPAGTRSRLGLVNAWWTFWIIGLVVGRFTTVAAGKAETAQQIQDAAFQLMVADGLDIVAAVLAIVVVLKLTGMQVRKAQGDPVAAEG
;
A
#
# COMPACT_ATOMS: atom_id res chain seq x y z
N MET A 1 15.94 93.18 -5.61
CA MET A 1 15.67 92.36 -4.44
C MET A 1 15.33 90.96 -4.94
N THR A 2 16.30 90.08 -5.03
CA THR A 2 16.19 88.70 -5.52
C THR A 2 16.14 87.78 -4.29
N MET A 3 15.04 87.03 -4.17
CA MET A 3 14.82 86.02 -3.12
C MET A 3 15.75 84.85 -3.30
N PRO A 4 16.39 84.30 -2.25
CA PRO A 4 17.20 83.08 -2.35
C PRO A 4 16.31 81.85 -2.52
N PRO A 5 16.77 80.79 -3.23
CA PRO A 5 16.02 79.55 -3.43
C PRO A 5 15.89 78.74 -2.12
N SER A 6 14.72 78.15 -1.94
CA SER A 6 14.36 77.29 -0.82
C SER A 6 15.25 76.01 -0.83
N PRO A 7 15.66 75.51 0.32
CA PRO A 7 16.40 74.23 0.40
C PRO A 7 15.52 73.06 0.02
N GLN A 8 15.99 72.19 -0.90
CA GLN A 8 15.36 70.91 -1.23
C GLN A 8 15.42 69.96 -0.03
N PRO A 9 14.36 69.20 0.23
CA PRO A 9 14.40 68.17 1.23
C PRO A 9 15.38 67.07 0.79
N ALA A 10 16.28 66.70 1.69
CA ALA A 10 17.23 65.58 1.47
C ALA A 10 16.39 64.29 1.23
N GLU A 11 16.62 63.66 0.09
CA GLU A 11 16.14 62.27 -0.17
C GLU A 11 16.70 61.37 0.92
N GLN A 12 15.86 60.97 1.88
CA GLN A 12 16.16 59.93 2.81
C GLN A 12 16.29 58.64 2.01
N GLY A 13 17.52 58.18 1.75
CA GLY A 13 17.82 56.94 1.11
C GLY A 13 17.03 55.80 1.80
N SER A 14 16.17 55.17 1.04
CA SER A 14 15.44 53.98 1.44
C SER A 14 16.44 52.91 1.75
N ALA A 15 16.85 52.80 3.02
CA ALA A 15 17.69 51.70 3.50
C ALA A 15 16.90 50.41 3.24
N ALA A 16 17.33 49.62 2.24
CA ALA A 16 16.79 48.30 1.96
C ALA A 16 16.75 47.50 3.26
N ARG A 17 15.55 47.13 3.70
CA ARG A 17 15.41 46.19 4.84
C ARG A 17 16.25 44.97 4.59
N PRO A 18 17.14 44.56 5.57
CA PRO A 18 17.88 43.35 5.42
C PRO A 18 16.89 42.18 5.19
N PRO A 19 17.22 41.19 4.35
CA PRO A 19 16.40 40.02 4.15
C PRO A 19 16.07 39.39 5.50
N LEU A 20 14.77 39.21 5.78
CA LEU A 20 14.33 38.50 6.97
C LEU A 20 15.01 37.13 7.00
N ALA A 21 15.74 36.84 8.07
CA ALA A 21 16.30 35.51 8.27
C ALA A 21 15.17 34.47 8.16
N PRO A 22 15.42 33.33 7.52
CA PRO A 22 14.41 32.26 7.43
C PRO A 22 13.90 31.95 8.84
N LEU A 23 12.58 32.04 9.03
CA LEU A 23 11.96 31.65 10.28
C LEU A 23 12.33 30.18 10.60
N PRO A 24 12.72 29.86 11.84
CA PRO A 24 12.95 28.47 12.22
C PRO A 24 11.69 27.65 11.90
N PRO A 25 11.84 26.41 11.41
CA PRO A 25 10.70 25.57 11.11
C PRO A 25 9.81 25.42 12.34
N LEU A 26 8.50 25.62 12.16
CA LEU A 26 7.52 25.48 13.25
C LEU A 26 7.64 24.08 13.84
N PRO A 27 7.72 23.94 15.18
CA PRO A 27 7.84 22.64 15.80
C PRO A 27 6.61 21.80 15.48
N SER A 28 6.82 20.59 14.92
CA SER A 28 5.76 19.62 14.71
C SER A 28 5.18 19.18 16.06
N PRO A 29 3.85 19.04 16.20
CA PRO A 29 3.21 18.52 17.43
C PRO A 29 3.71 17.12 17.83
N HIS A 30 4.29 16.40 16.87
CA HIS A 30 4.78 15.02 17.04
C HIS A 30 6.31 14.92 17.16
N GLY A 31 7.01 16.05 17.41
CA GLY A 31 8.45 16.14 17.56
C GLY A 31 9.21 16.40 16.25
N PRO A 32 10.56 16.48 16.29
CA PRO A 32 11.37 16.83 15.13
C PRO A 32 11.15 15.86 13.97
N ALA A 33 11.00 16.40 12.75
CA ALA A 33 10.82 15.62 11.53
C ALA A 33 11.92 16.02 10.52
N TRP A 34 12.52 15.02 9.88
CA TRP A 34 13.53 15.23 8.82
C TRP A 34 13.09 14.53 7.55
N LEU A 35 13.22 15.22 6.45
CA LEU A 35 12.93 14.67 5.14
C LEU A 35 13.99 13.62 4.76
N ARG A 36 13.51 12.42 4.42
CA ARG A 36 14.37 11.33 3.95
C ARG A 36 13.79 10.73 2.69
N SER A 37 14.65 10.42 1.71
CA SER A 37 14.21 9.82 0.45
C SER A 37 13.43 8.51 0.68
N PRO A 38 12.19 8.41 0.19
CA PRO A 38 11.38 7.19 0.25
C PRO A 38 11.59 6.26 -0.96
N VAL A 39 12.45 6.63 -1.93
CA VAL A 39 12.54 5.98 -3.26
C VAL A 39 12.98 4.53 -3.16
N ALA A 40 14.06 4.25 -2.44
CA ALA A 40 14.57 2.87 -2.32
C ALA A 40 13.54 1.95 -1.64
N LEU A 41 12.94 2.42 -0.54
CA LEU A 41 11.89 1.67 0.16
C LEU A 41 10.63 1.49 -0.70
N GLY A 42 10.22 2.53 -1.43
CA GLY A 42 9.05 2.45 -2.32
C GLY A 42 9.27 1.45 -3.46
N ARG A 43 10.47 1.43 -4.07
CA ARG A 43 10.82 0.44 -5.10
C ARG A 43 10.91 -0.97 -4.53
N ALA A 44 11.54 -1.15 -3.36
CA ALA A 44 11.61 -2.44 -2.69
C ALA A 44 10.22 -2.97 -2.34
N THR A 45 9.35 -2.12 -1.78
CA THR A 45 7.95 -2.48 -1.50
C THR A 45 7.21 -2.89 -2.78
N ALA A 46 7.34 -2.14 -3.87
CA ALA A 46 6.70 -2.46 -5.14
C ALA A 46 7.21 -3.80 -5.72
N ALA A 47 8.51 -4.07 -5.64
CA ALA A 47 9.09 -5.33 -6.09
C ALA A 47 8.61 -6.53 -5.24
N LEU A 48 8.53 -6.36 -3.92
CA LEU A 48 8.03 -7.41 -3.01
C LEU A 48 6.52 -7.65 -3.18
N LEU A 49 5.72 -6.63 -3.44
CA LEU A 49 4.32 -6.80 -3.82
C LEU A 49 4.19 -7.52 -5.19
N GLY A 50 5.11 -7.29 -6.12
CA GLY A 50 5.22 -8.08 -7.35
C GLY A 50 5.54 -9.56 -7.07
N LEU A 51 6.35 -9.85 -6.05
CA LEU A 51 6.59 -11.24 -5.60
C LEU A 51 5.34 -11.85 -4.96
N VAL A 52 4.56 -11.07 -4.20
CA VAL A 52 3.24 -11.52 -3.68
C VAL A 52 2.34 -11.90 -4.84
N ILE A 53 2.21 -11.06 -5.87
CA ILE A 53 1.41 -11.39 -7.08
C ILE A 53 1.89 -12.67 -7.73
N ALA A 54 3.21 -12.89 -7.84
CA ALA A 54 3.74 -14.13 -8.40
C ALA A 54 3.41 -15.36 -7.55
N ALA A 55 3.42 -15.23 -6.22
CA ALA A 55 3.02 -16.27 -5.29
C ALA A 55 1.51 -16.58 -5.38
N ASP A 56 0.66 -15.55 -5.52
CA ASP A 56 -0.79 -15.71 -5.70
C ASP A 56 -1.11 -16.38 -7.04
N LEU A 57 -0.41 -16.02 -8.13
CA LEU A 57 -0.54 -16.72 -9.42
C LEU A 57 -0.12 -18.19 -9.33
N PHE A 58 0.92 -18.50 -8.54
CA PHE A 58 1.33 -19.88 -8.27
C PHE A 58 0.25 -20.61 -7.46
N ALA A 59 -0.38 -19.95 -6.48
CA ALA A 59 -1.47 -20.52 -5.70
C ALA A 59 -2.70 -20.81 -6.58
N VAL A 60 -3.10 -19.87 -7.44
CA VAL A 60 -4.19 -20.08 -8.42
C VAL A 60 -3.90 -21.32 -9.29
N TRP A 61 -2.66 -21.50 -9.73
CA TRP A 61 -2.29 -22.70 -10.48
C TRP A 61 -2.34 -23.98 -9.63
N ALA A 62 -1.90 -23.92 -8.36
CA ALA A 62 -1.97 -25.06 -7.45
C ALA A 62 -3.41 -25.45 -7.12
N ASP A 63 -4.28 -24.46 -6.83
CA ASP A 63 -5.70 -24.67 -6.57
C ASP A 63 -6.43 -25.23 -7.79
N HIS A 64 -6.04 -24.80 -9.01
CA HIS A 64 -6.57 -25.38 -10.23
C HIS A 64 -6.24 -26.87 -10.35
N ASN A 65 -5.07 -27.31 -9.93
CA ASN A 65 -4.73 -28.74 -9.90
C ASN A 65 -5.58 -29.52 -8.89
N VAL A 66 -5.85 -28.94 -7.71
CA VAL A 66 -6.77 -29.52 -6.72
C VAL A 66 -8.19 -29.64 -7.31
N TYR A 67 -8.66 -28.56 -7.93
CA TYR A 67 -9.96 -28.51 -8.61
C TYR A 67 -10.09 -29.60 -9.67
N ASP A 68 -9.08 -29.77 -10.53
CA ASP A 68 -9.06 -30.75 -11.61
C ASP A 68 -9.11 -32.19 -11.09
N VAL A 69 -8.28 -32.51 -10.07
CA VAL A 69 -8.32 -33.83 -9.42
C VAL A 69 -9.69 -34.10 -8.82
N ALA A 70 -10.25 -33.15 -8.05
CA ALA A 70 -11.56 -33.33 -7.41
C ALA A 70 -12.69 -33.49 -8.42
N SER A 71 -12.63 -32.79 -9.58
CA SER A 71 -13.66 -32.82 -10.61
C SER A 71 -13.65 -34.15 -11.40
N THR A 72 -12.48 -34.78 -11.52
CA THR A 72 -12.30 -35.98 -12.38
C THR A 72 -12.38 -37.29 -11.60
N VAL A 73 -12.33 -37.27 -10.27
CA VAL A 73 -12.22 -38.48 -9.43
C VAL A 73 -13.34 -39.51 -9.71
N THR A 74 -14.58 -39.07 -9.82
CA THR A 74 -15.72 -39.98 -10.07
C THR A 74 -15.68 -40.59 -11.47
N ILE A 75 -15.30 -39.79 -12.47
CA ILE A 75 -15.20 -40.24 -13.88
C ILE A 75 -14.04 -41.20 -14.03
N ALA A 76 -12.89 -40.93 -13.40
CA ALA A 76 -11.70 -41.77 -13.43
C ALA A 76 -11.95 -43.15 -12.79
N LEU A 77 -12.67 -43.21 -11.67
CA LEU A 77 -13.04 -44.47 -11.04
C LEU A 77 -13.98 -45.32 -11.92
N VAL A 78 -14.98 -44.67 -12.56
CA VAL A 78 -15.90 -45.37 -13.50
C VAL A 78 -15.14 -45.81 -14.76
N GLY A 79 -14.15 -45.02 -15.21
CA GLY A 79 -13.30 -45.31 -16.36
C GLY A 79 -12.25 -46.40 -16.12
N GLY A 80 -12.14 -46.94 -14.91
CA GLY A 80 -11.21 -48.02 -14.55
C GLY A 80 -9.80 -47.54 -14.23
N GLU A 81 -9.60 -46.24 -13.96
CA GLU A 81 -8.33 -45.75 -13.45
C GLU A 81 -8.03 -46.37 -12.08
N SER A 82 -6.76 -46.75 -11.82
CA SER A 82 -6.40 -47.39 -10.56
C SER A 82 -6.47 -46.39 -9.39
N ALA A 83 -6.96 -46.83 -8.23
CA ALA A 83 -6.99 -46.03 -7.01
C ALA A 83 -5.61 -45.43 -6.67
N ASP A 84 -4.54 -46.19 -6.89
CA ASP A 84 -3.16 -45.74 -6.62
C ASP A 84 -2.73 -44.53 -7.51
N SER A 85 -3.21 -44.47 -8.78
CA SER A 85 -2.91 -43.32 -9.65
C SER A 85 -3.64 -42.07 -9.19
N LEU A 86 -4.89 -42.20 -8.75
CA LEU A 86 -5.70 -41.10 -8.21
C LEU A 86 -5.11 -40.56 -6.90
N VAL A 87 -4.71 -41.47 -5.98
CA VAL A 87 -4.05 -41.08 -4.74
C VAL A 87 -2.76 -40.28 -5.03
N ARG A 88 -1.89 -40.79 -5.94
CA ARG A 88 -0.66 -40.05 -6.30
C ARG A 88 -0.94 -38.67 -6.88
N ARG A 89 -1.99 -38.49 -7.70
CA ARG A 89 -2.37 -37.19 -8.26
C ARG A 89 -2.89 -36.24 -7.15
N ALA A 90 -3.68 -36.76 -6.21
CA ALA A 90 -4.14 -35.99 -5.05
C ALA A 90 -2.94 -35.55 -4.17
N ASP A 91 -2.03 -36.46 -3.83
CA ASP A 91 -0.82 -36.16 -3.05
C ASP A 91 0.06 -35.09 -3.73
N GLN A 92 0.18 -35.13 -5.05
CA GLN A 92 0.92 -34.11 -5.81
C GLN A 92 0.22 -32.75 -5.77
N ALA A 93 -1.11 -32.71 -5.94
CA ALA A 93 -1.89 -31.49 -5.85
C ALA A 93 -1.80 -30.86 -4.45
N ASP A 94 -1.90 -31.68 -3.40
CA ASP A 94 -1.76 -31.24 -2.01
C ASP A 94 -0.36 -30.70 -1.69
N ALA A 95 0.68 -31.35 -2.23
CA ALA A 95 2.06 -30.88 -2.07
C ALA A 95 2.28 -29.52 -2.75
N LEU A 96 1.71 -29.32 -3.95
CA LEU A 96 1.76 -28.03 -4.65
C LEU A 96 1.00 -26.94 -3.90
N ASN A 97 -0.20 -27.25 -3.41
CA ASN A 97 -1.01 -26.31 -2.63
C ASN A 97 -0.30 -25.90 -1.33
N THR A 98 0.31 -26.87 -0.63
CA THR A 98 1.12 -26.60 0.55
C THR A 98 2.31 -25.70 0.23
N ALA A 99 3.02 -25.96 -0.87
CA ALA A 99 4.16 -25.13 -1.30
C ALA A 99 3.70 -23.71 -1.65
N ALA A 100 2.56 -23.57 -2.32
CA ALA A 100 1.97 -22.27 -2.64
C ALA A 100 1.61 -21.48 -1.38
N ALA A 101 0.97 -22.10 -0.38
CA ALA A 101 0.62 -21.46 0.89
C ALA A 101 1.86 -20.94 1.64
N TYR A 102 2.97 -21.70 1.65
CA TYR A 102 4.23 -21.23 2.23
C TYR A 102 4.83 -20.07 1.43
N ALA A 103 4.79 -20.12 0.09
CA ALA A 103 5.29 -19.06 -0.78
C ALA A 103 4.50 -17.76 -0.58
N GLN A 104 3.15 -17.81 -0.56
CA GLN A 104 2.28 -16.67 -0.30
C GLN A 104 2.54 -16.07 1.08
N THR A 105 2.54 -16.91 2.13
CA THR A 105 2.78 -16.45 3.51
C THR A 105 4.15 -15.78 3.64
N GLY A 106 5.19 -16.40 3.11
CA GLY A 106 6.55 -15.88 3.14
C GLY A 106 6.68 -14.56 2.40
N ALA A 107 6.15 -14.48 1.17
CA ALA A 107 6.17 -13.28 0.36
C ALA A 107 5.40 -12.14 1.05
N LEU A 108 4.22 -12.42 1.60
CA LEU A 108 3.38 -11.44 2.29
C LEU A 108 4.07 -10.88 3.54
N VAL A 109 4.67 -11.72 4.38
CA VAL A 109 5.36 -11.28 5.61
C VAL A 109 6.51 -10.34 5.28
N VAL A 110 7.34 -10.70 4.29
CA VAL A 110 8.46 -9.85 3.87
C VAL A 110 7.97 -8.55 3.25
N ALA A 111 6.96 -8.61 2.37
CA ALA A 111 6.35 -7.42 1.75
C ALA A 111 5.74 -6.50 2.81
N ALA A 112 5.00 -7.04 3.79
CA ALA A 112 4.39 -6.28 4.87
C ALA A 112 5.44 -5.57 5.75
N ALA A 113 6.55 -6.26 6.09
CA ALA A 113 7.62 -5.66 6.87
C ALA A 113 8.25 -4.44 6.15
N VAL A 114 8.58 -4.58 4.88
CA VAL A 114 9.18 -3.48 4.09
C VAL A 114 8.17 -2.38 3.81
N PHE A 115 6.90 -2.73 3.55
CA PHE A 115 5.80 -1.77 3.41
C PHE A 115 5.64 -0.92 4.69
N LEU A 116 5.67 -1.53 5.88
CA LEU A 116 5.57 -0.78 7.14
C LEU A 116 6.73 0.19 7.33
N VAL A 117 7.96 -0.22 7.00
CA VAL A 117 9.12 0.69 7.05
C VAL A 117 8.96 1.85 6.07
N TRP A 118 8.49 1.58 4.84
CA TRP A 118 8.17 2.60 3.86
C TRP A 118 7.04 3.51 4.37
N PHE A 119 5.96 2.95 4.90
CA PHE A 119 4.80 3.70 5.40
C PHE A 119 5.18 4.66 6.54
N LEU A 120 5.99 4.20 7.50
CA LEU A 120 6.55 5.05 8.55
C LEU A 120 7.45 6.16 7.98
N ARG A 121 8.24 5.87 6.96
CA ARG A 121 9.10 6.85 6.30
C ARG A 121 8.26 7.96 5.64
N VAL A 122 7.26 7.61 4.84
CA VAL A 122 6.40 8.59 4.16
C VAL A 122 5.53 9.37 5.16
N ARG A 123 5.19 8.77 6.30
CA ARG A 123 4.47 9.44 7.39
C ARG A 123 5.31 10.56 8.02
N VAL A 124 6.59 10.30 8.32
CA VAL A 124 7.50 11.32 8.86
C VAL A 124 7.74 12.43 7.83
N ASN A 125 7.94 12.08 6.56
CA ASN A 125 8.10 13.08 5.50
C ASN A 125 6.86 13.96 5.36
N ALA A 126 5.65 13.40 5.50
CA ALA A 126 4.40 14.13 5.40
C ALA A 126 4.27 15.22 6.48
N GLU A 127 4.83 15.00 7.69
CA GLU A 127 4.89 16.03 8.73
C GLU A 127 5.81 17.20 8.39
N VAL A 128 6.88 16.95 7.63
CA VAL A 128 7.75 18.04 7.13
C VAL A 128 6.97 18.93 6.16
N PHE A 129 6.10 18.33 5.34
CA PHE A 129 5.29 19.08 4.37
C PHE A 129 4.07 19.78 4.99
N ASN A 130 3.48 19.19 6.02
CA ASN A 130 2.32 19.72 6.74
C ASN A 130 2.36 19.30 8.22
N PRO A 131 3.05 20.08 9.09
CA PRO A 131 3.25 19.73 10.50
C PRO A 131 1.96 19.52 11.30
N PHE A 132 0.89 20.22 10.94
CA PHE A 132 -0.38 20.22 11.68
C PHE A 132 -1.49 19.41 10.99
N GLY A 133 -1.23 18.82 9.82
CA GLY A 133 -2.22 18.09 9.02
C GLY A 133 -2.46 16.63 9.45
N HIS A 134 -2.06 16.24 10.66
CA HIS A 134 -2.07 14.85 11.11
C HIS A 134 -2.78 14.70 12.45
N ALA A 135 -3.91 14.00 12.44
CA ALA A 135 -4.72 13.75 13.65
C ALA A 135 -4.09 12.71 14.59
N HIS A 136 -3.21 11.84 14.08
CA HIS A 136 -2.66 10.70 14.81
C HIS A 136 -1.16 10.83 14.99
N SER A 137 -0.64 10.38 16.16
CA SER A 137 0.80 10.31 16.42
C SER A 137 1.49 9.31 15.47
N ARG A 138 2.83 9.46 15.31
CA ARG A 138 3.65 8.58 14.45
C ARG A 138 3.55 7.11 14.83
N SER A 139 3.43 6.81 16.13
CA SER A 139 3.30 5.44 16.62
C SER A 139 2.07 4.73 16.07
N TRP A 140 0.96 5.46 15.87
CA TRP A 140 -0.25 4.90 15.26
C TRP A 140 -0.06 4.48 13.80
N ALA A 141 0.88 5.05 13.06
CA ALA A 141 1.20 4.59 11.73
C ALA A 141 1.74 3.14 11.71
N GLY A 142 2.42 2.71 12.77
CA GLY A 142 2.83 1.31 12.94
C GLY A 142 1.77 0.45 13.64
N TRP A 143 1.33 0.86 14.83
CA TRP A 143 0.45 0.03 15.67
C TRP A 143 -0.95 -0.19 15.09
N SER A 144 -1.46 0.74 14.29
CA SER A 144 -2.79 0.61 13.70
C SER A 144 -2.99 -0.62 12.82
N TRP A 145 -1.92 -1.22 12.31
CA TRP A 145 -1.97 -2.45 11.52
C TRP A 145 -2.18 -3.72 12.35
N PHE A 146 -1.81 -3.69 13.63
CA PHE A 146 -1.82 -4.85 14.52
C PHE A 146 -2.99 -4.88 15.49
N VAL A 147 -3.68 -3.75 15.72
CA VAL A 147 -4.80 -3.68 16.63
C VAL A 147 -6.09 -4.10 15.92
N PRO A 148 -6.77 -5.18 16.35
CA PRO A 148 -8.00 -5.65 15.73
C PRO A 148 -9.06 -4.54 15.63
N PHE A 149 -9.87 -4.56 14.60
CA PHE A 149 -10.87 -3.55 14.21
C PHE A 149 -10.30 -2.17 13.88
N VAL A 150 -9.25 -1.72 14.58
CA VAL A 150 -8.54 -0.46 14.28
C VAL A 150 -7.82 -0.58 12.94
N ASN A 151 -7.27 -1.75 12.65
CA ASN A 151 -6.58 -2.05 11.39
C ASN A 151 -7.49 -1.91 10.14
N LEU A 152 -8.81 -1.96 10.31
CA LEU A 152 -9.77 -1.78 9.21
C LEU A 152 -10.04 -0.31 8.86
N VAL A 153 -9.64 0.65 9.73
CA VAL A 153 -10.01 2.06 9.56
C VAL A 153 -8.81 2.99 9.63
N ARG A 154 -7.99 2.87 10.67
CA ARG A 154 -6.90 3.81 10.97
C ARG A 154 -5.80 3.87 9.91
N PRO A 155 -5.28 2.75 9.37
CA PRO A 155 -4.22 2.82 8.36
C PRO A 155 -4.66 3.60 7.12
N ARG A 156 -5.93 3.44 6.70
CA ARG A 156 -6.49 4.21 5.59
C ARG A 156 -6.58 5.71 5.90
N GLN A 157 -7.00 6.07 7.12
CA GLN A 157 -7.07 7.47 7.55
C GLN A 157 -5.68 8.11 7.51
N ILE A 158 -4.68 7.44 8.09
CA ILE A 158 -3.29 7.90 8.10
C ILE A 158 -2.73 7.98 6.67
N MET A 159 -3.03 7.00 5.81
CA MET A 159 -2.65 7.04 4.40
C MET A 159 -3.26 8.25 3.68
N ALA A 160 -4.51 8.59 3.95
CA ALA A 160 -5.17 9.76 3.38
C ALA A 160 -4.52 11.08 3.85
N GLU A 161 -4.16 11.19 5.13
CA GLU A 161 -3.43 12.35 5.66
C GLU A 161 -2.06 12.51 4.98
N ILE A 162 -1.32 11.40 4.84
CA ILE A 162 -0.02 11.38 4.15
C ILE A 162 -0.18 11.81 2.69
N TRP A 163 -1.20 11.26 2.01
CA TRP A 163 -1.51 11.58 0.64
C TRP A 163 -1.81 13.06 0.46
N ASP A 164 -2.65 13.64 1.31
CA ASP A 164 -3.02 15.04 1.27
C ASP A 164 -1.83 15.96 1.58
N ALA A 165 -1.01 15.63 2.57
CA ALA A 165 0.21 16.36 2.87
C ALA A 165 1.25 16.32 1.74
N SER A 166 1.24 15.27 0.92
CA SER A 166 2.22 15.05 -0.16
C SER A 166 1.81 15.67 -1.50
N ARG A 167 0.57 16.16 -1.63
CA ARG A 167 0.06 16.77 -2.88
C ARG A 167 0.72 18.13 -3.18
N PRO A 168 0.76 18.54 -4.46
CA PRO A 168 1.05 19.93 -4.82
C PRO A 168 0.02 20.89 -4.20
N ALA A 169 0.46 22.09 -3.86
CA ALA A 169 -0.43 23.12 -3.33
C ALA A 169 -1.55 23.45 -4.35
N GLY A 170 -2.76 23.78 -3.86
CA GLY A 170 -3.89 24.15 -4.70
C GLY A 170 -4.62 23.00 -5.43
N THR A 171 -4.10 21.76 -5.42
CA THR A 171 -4.77 20.64 -6.08
C THR A 171 -5.85 20.00 -5.20
N ARG A 172 -6.99 19.60 -5.79
CA ARG A 172 -8.05 18.87 -5.06
C ARG A 172 -7.58 17.48 -4.62
N SER A 173 -7.97 17.09 -3.40
CA SER A 173 -7.75 15.72 -2.93
C SER A 173 -8.53 14.71 -3.78
N ARG A 174 -7.82 13.76 -4.38
CA ARG A 174 -8.41 12.63 -5.11
C ARG A 174 -7.94 11.34 -4.46
N LEU A 175 -8.70 10.89 -3.46
CA LEU A 175 -8.43 9.65 -2.72
C LEU A 175 -8.97 8.39 -3.40
N GLY A 176 -9.47 8.49 -4.63
CA GLY A 176 -10.09 7.37 -5.34
C GLY A 176 -9.18 6.14 -5.42
N LEU A 177 -7.90 6.33 -5.72
CA LEU A 177 -6.92 5.24 -5.77
C LEU A 177 -6.68 4.61 -4.39
N VAL A 178 -6.51 5.42 -3.35
CA VAL A 178 -6.33 4.95 -1.96
C VAL A 178 -7.58 4.20 -1.50
N ASN A 179 -8.76 4.70 -1.84
CA ASN A 179 -10.03 4.05 -1.50
C ASN A 179 -10.20 2.73 -2.25
N ALA A 180 -9.90 2.68 -3.56
CA ALA A 180 -9.97 1.45 -4.34
C ALA A 180 -9.03 0.39 -3.76
N TRP A 181 -7.75 0.73 -3.54
CA TRP A 181 -6.80 -0.17 -2.89
C TRP A 181 -7.34 -0.70 -1.57
N TRP A 182 -7.80 0.19 -0.69
CA TRP A 182 -8.29 -0.17 0.63
C TRP A 182 -9.52 -1.07 0.57
N THR A 183 -10.45 -0.79 -0.34
CA THR A 183 -11.66 -1.59 -0.54
C THR A 183 -11.32 -3.02 -0.99
N PHE A 184 -10.46 -3.17 -2.00
CA PHE A 184 -10.04 -4.49 -2.46
C PHE A 184 -9.27 -5.26 -1.39
N TRP A 185 -8.40 -4.58 -0.64
CA TRP A 185 -7.68 -5.20 0.49
C TRP A 185 -8.64 -5.72 1.57
N ILE A 186 -9.67 -4.94 1.96
CA ILE A 186 -10.69 -5.38 2.94
C ILE A 186 -11.51 -6.54 2.39
N ILE A 187 -11.94 -6.47 1.12
CA ILE A 187 -12.70 -7.55 0.49
C ILE A 187 -11.86 -8.83 0.45
N GLY A 188 -10.59 -8.77 0.01
CA GLY A 188 -9.66 -9.90 -0.01
C GLY A 188 -9.49 -10.52 1.37
N LEU A 189 -9.25 -9.70 2.40
CA LEU A 189 -9.12 -10.16 3.79
C LEU A 189 -10.37 -10.90 4.30
N VAL A 190 -11.57 -10.40 3.98
CA VAL A 190 -12.83 -11.01 4.40
C VAL A 190 -13.07 -12.29 3.59
N VAL A 191 -12.98 -12.24 2.27
CA VAL A 191 -13.20 -13.41 1.39
C VAL A 191 -12.18 -14.48 1.72
N GLY A 192 -10.88 -14.17 1.79
CA GLY A 192 -9.82 -15.12 2.13
C GLY A 192 -10.04 -15.80 3.48
N ARG A 193 -10.55 -15.06 4.48
CA ARG A 193 -10.89 -15.69 5.78
C ARG A 193 -12.02 -16.71 5.67
N PHE A 194 -13.07 -16.41 4.89
CA PHE A 194 -14.18 -17.34 4.71
C PHE A 194 -13.80 -18.54 3.85
N THR A 195 -13.06 -18.35 2.76
CA THR A 195 -12.64 -19.44 1.86
C THR A 195 -11.69 -20.40 2.56
N THR A 196 -10.73 -19.91 3.35
CA THR A 196 -9.83 -20.76 4.14
C THR A 196 -10.59 -21.62 5.13
N VAL A 197 -11.61 -21.07 5.81
CA VAL A 197 -12.47 -21.84 6.73
C VAL A 197 -13.30 -22.88 6.00
N ALA A 198 -13.83 -22.55 4.82
CA ALA A 198 -14.61 -23.47 3.99
C ALA A 198 -13.72 -24.63 3.48
N ALA A 199 -12.54 -24.33 2.98
CA ALA A 199 -11.56 -25.32 2.52
C ALA A 199 -11.16 -26.31 3.62
N GLY A 200 -10.93 -25.82 4.85
CA GLY A 200 -10.60 -26.68 5.99
C GLY A 200 -11.74 -27.60 6.47
N LYS A 201 -12.97 -27.44 5.94
CA LYS A 201 -14.15 -28.26 6.25
C LYS A 201 -14.63 -29.12 5.08
N ALA A 202 -13.95 -29.06 3.94
CA ALA A 202 -14.33 -29.77 2.74
C ALA A 202 -13.98 -31.27 2.88
N GLU A 203 -14.97 -32.15 2.81
CA GLU A 203 -14.83 -33.61 2.97
C GLU A 203 -15.18 -34.38 1.70
N THR A 204 -16.02 -33.81 0.84
CA THR A 204 -16.44 -34.45 -0.41
C THR A 204 -15.71 -33.86 -1.61
N ALA A 205 -15.61 -34.64 -2.71
CA ALA A 205 -14.99 -34.15 -3.95
C ALA A 205 -15.62 -32.84 -4.45
N GLN A 206 -16.95 -32.73 -4.36
CA GLN A 206 -17.67 -31.51 -4.74
C GLN A 206 -17.29 -30.32 -3.83
N GLN A 207 -17.23 -30.53 -2.51
CA GLN A 207 -16.83 -29.48 -1.57
C GLN A 207 -15.37 -29.03 -1.77
N ILE A 208 -14.46 -29.97 -2.07
CA ILE A 208 -13.05 -29.68 -2.39
C ILE A 208 -12.98 -28.85 -3.67
N GLN A 209 -13.72 -29.22 -4.71
CA GLN A 209 -13.81 -28.48 -5.96
C GLN A 209 -14.32 -27.06 -5.75
N ASP A 210 -15.42 -26.90 -5.02
CA ASP A 210 -16.02 -25.59 -4.72
C ASP A 210 -15.06 -24.73 -3.90
N ALA A 211 -14.36 -25.32 -2.92
CA ALA A 211 -13.37 -24.64 -2.10
C ALA A 211 -12.15 -24.17 -2.91
N ALA A 212 -11.61 -25.04 -3.78
CA ALA A 212 -10.50 -24.66 -4.67
C ALA A 212 -10.89 -23.50 -5.60
N PHE A 213 -12.10 -23.52 -6.18
CA PHE A 213 -12.59 -22.40 -6.98
C PHE A 213 -12.70 -21.10 -6.16
N GLN A 214 -13.22 -21.18 -4.92
CA GLN A 214 -13.33 -20.02 -4.04
C GLN A 214 -11.96 -19.45 -3.64
N LEU A 215 -10.94 -20.30 -3.42
CA LEU A 215 -9.57 -19.88 -3.15
C LEU A 215 -8.97 -19.15 -4.37
N MET A 216 -9.13 -19.67 -5.58
CA MET A 216 -8.69 -18.98 -6.80
C MET A 216 -9.32 -17.59 -6.95
N VAL A 217 -10.60 -17.43 -6.57
CA VAL A 217 -11.27 -16.11 -6.58
C VAL A 217 -10.66 -15.18 -5.51
N ALA A 218 -10.35 -15.70 -4.33
CA ALA A 218 -9.70 -14.93 -3.26
C ALA A 218 -8.32 -14.44 -3.68
N ASP A 219 -7.49 -15.32 -4.25
CA ASP A 219 -6.17 -14.95 -4.78
C ASP A 219 -6.27 -13.91 -5.89
N GLY A 220 -7.28 -14.01 -6.76
CA GLY A 220 -7.56 -12.99 -7.77
C GLY A 220 -7.86 -11.61 -7.18
N LEU A 221 -8.58 -11.54 -6.07
CA LEU A 221 -8.83 -10.29 -5.34
C LEU A 221 -7.56 -9.76 -4.68
N ASP A 222 -6.72 -10.63 -4.14
CA ASP A 222 -5.45 -10.24 -3.53
C ASP A 222 -4.46 -9.71 -4.57
N ILE A 223 -4.40 -10.31 -5.76
CA ILE A 223 -3.65 -9.78 -6.90
C ILE A 223 -4.10 -8.35 -7.25
N VAL A 224 -5.40 -8.11 -7.36
CA VAL A 224 -5.93 -6.76 -7.65
C VAL A 224 -5.54 -5.78 -6.53
N ALA A 225 -5.67 -6.18 -5.27
CA ALA A 225 -5.27 -5.35 -4.13
C ALA A 225 -3.76 -5.04 -4.15
N ALA A 226 -2.91 -6.03 -4.47
CA ALA A 226 -1.46 -5.86 -4.57
C ALA A 226 -1.06 -4.92 -5.73
N VAL A 227 -1.70 -5.04 -6.90
CA VAL A 227 -1.48 -4.11 -8.03
C VAL A 227 -1.84 -2.68 -7.64
N LEU A 228 -3.00 -2.48 -7.00
CA LEU A 228 -3.42 -1.16 -6.53
C LEU A 228 -2.46 -0.61 -5.46
N ALA A 229 -1.97 -1.48 -4.54
CA ALA A 229 -0.95 -1.11 -3.55
C ALA A 229 0.34 -0.63 -4.21
N ILE A 230 0.84 -1.33 -5.23
CA ILE A 230 2.02 -0.92 -6.02
C ILE A 230 1.82 0.48 -6.59
N VAL A 231 0.67 0.74 -7.22
CA VAL A 231 0.36 2.05 -7.79
C VAL A 231 0.31 3.14 -6.71
N VAL A 232 -0.31 2.85 -5.54
CA VAL A 232 -0.34 3.78 -4.39
C VAL A 232 1.08 4.10 -3.92
N VAL A 233 1.90 3.08 -3.69
CA VAL A 233 3.28 3.20 -3.18
C VAL A 233 4.13 4.04 -4.13
N LEU A 234 4.14 3.71 -5.41
CA LEU A 234 4.96 4.40 -6.41
C LEU A 234 4.50 5.84 -6.63
N LYS A 235 3.17 6.07 -6.69
CA LYS A 235 2.60 7.41 -6.89
C LYS A 235 2.88 8.31 -5.69
N LEU A 236 2.65 7.82 -4.47
CA LEU A 236 2.93 8.59 -3.25
C LEU A 236 4.43 8.90 -3.11
N THR A 237 5.29 7.91 -3.37
CA THR A 237 6.75 8.10 -3.40
C THR A 237 7.14 9.20 -4.39
N GLY A 238 6.61 9.16 -5.61
CA GLY A 238 6.86 10.18 -6.63
C GLY A 238 6.33 11.58 -6.24
N MET A 239 5.17 11.65 -5.60
CA MET A 239 4.62 12.92 -5.08
C MET A 239 5.56 13.55 -4.03
N GLN A 240 6.05 12.75 -3.08
CA GLN A 240 6.96 13.24 -2.05
C GLN A 240 8.30 13.71 -2.61
N VAL A 241 8.85 12.99 -3.61
CA VAL A 241 10.11 13.38 -4.27
C VAL A 241 9.96 14.72 -4.96
N ARG A 242 8.92 14.90 -5.79
CA ARG A 242 8.65 16.18 -6.48
C ARG A 242 8.48 17.32 -5.50
N LYS A 243 7.66 17.13 -4.45
CA LYS A 243 7.43 18.15 -3.43
C LYS A 243 8.71 18.54 -2.67
N ALA A 244 9.58 17.57 -2.41
CA ALA A 244 10.88 17.80 -1.77
C ALA A 244 11.85 18.61 -2.65
N GLN A 245 11.72 18.49 -3.97
CA GLN A 245 12.55 19.21 -4.94
C GLN A 245 12.04 20.63 -5.23
N GLY A 246 10.92 21.04 -4.65
CA GLY A 246 10.32 22.36 -4.86
C GLY A 246 9.82 22.57 -6.29
N ASP A 247 9.20 21.54 -6.88
CA ASP A 247 8.77 21.52 -8.28
C ASP A 247 7.85 22.74 -8.59
N PRO A 248 8.25 23.67 -9.50
CA PRO A 248 7.56 24.93 -9.75
C PRO A 248 6.24 24.78 -10.52
N VAL A 249 5.82 23.58 -10.90
CA VAL A 249 4.57 23.32 -11.64
C VAL A 249 3.31 23.73 -10.88
N ALA A 250 3.42 24.13 -9.61
CA ALA A 250 2.29 24.61 -8.80
C ALA A 250 2.11 26.14 -8.80
N ALA A 251 2.94 26.89 -9.52
CA ALA A 251 2.89 28.37 -9.55
C ALA A 251 2.23 28.95 -10.81
N GLU A 252 1.94 28.13 -11.82
CA GLU A 252 1.31 28.55 -13.08
C GLU A 252 0.05 27.72 -13.37
N GLY A 253 -1.02 27.98 -12.60
CA GLY A 253 -2.34 27.38 -12.87
C GLY A 253 -3.46 28.11 -12.13
#